data_37623c5af49fae5c8f93977d3910f81e
#
_entry.id   37623c5af49fae5c8f93977d3910f81e
#
_cell.length_a   1.000
_cell.length_b   1.000
_cell.length_c   1.000
_cell.angle_alpha   90.00
_cell.angle_beta   90.00
_cell.angle_gamma   90.00
#
_symmetry.space_group_name_H-M   'P 1'
#
loop_
_entity.id
_entity.type
_entity.pdbx_description
1 polymer ?
#
loop_
_entity_poly.entity_id
_entity_poly.type
_entity_poly.pdbx_seq_one_letter_code
_entity_poly.pdbx_strand_id
1 'polypeptide(L)'
;MLAIRTVAKAAAARTCIRHLSTSAKPVAIAFDIDGVLKQGSHVLPEAHRAIQILEGDNKWNRRVPYIFLTNSGGQPEDARAQRLSNDLGVHVRPDQVVLSHSVMRSLVPSLGDKPILMLGGPEMPPGAARAVLEGYGFNKVYTVHDLQAYSPAAWPYAAPKAEQEAAVQVSRC
;
A
#
# COMPACT_ATOMS: atom_id res chain seq x y z
N MET A 1 19.68 -27.04 -0.26
CA MET A 1 20.32 -26.10 0.68
C MET A 1 19.55 -24.77 0.68
N LEU A 2 18.23 -24.78 0.98
CA LEU A 2 17.34 -23.60 0.84
C LEU A 2 16.37 -23.39 2.03
N ALA A 3 16.68 -23.90 3.20
CA ALA A 3 15.74 -23.88 4.33
C ALA A 3 16.12 -22.96 5.52
N ILE A 4 17.21 -22.18 5.44
CA ILE A 4 17.74 -21.46 6.63
C ILE A 4 17.47 -19.93 6.62
N ARG A 5 17.03 -19.35 5.51
CA ARG A 5 16.82 -17.87 5.43
C ARG A 5 15.46 -17.34 5.89
N THR A 6 14.46 -18.19 6.06
CA THR A 6 13.09 -17.74 6.43
C THR A 6 12.90 -17.57 7.95
N VAL A 7 13.74 -18.21 8.76
CA VAL A 7 13.61 -18.18 10.24
C VAL A 7 14.18 -16.90 10.87
N ALA A 8 15.16 -16.26 10.24
CA ALA A 8 15.82 -15.08 10.80
C ALA A 8 14.93 -13.80 10.79
N LYS A 9 14.01 -13.67 9.82
CA LYS A 9 13.08 -12.51 9.76
C LYS A 9 11.97 -12.57 10.80
N ALA A 10 11.57 -13.76 11.25
CA ALA A 10 10.56 -13.90 12.30
C ALA A 10 11.13 -13.61 13.70
N ALA A 11 12.43 -13.75 13.90
CA ALA A 11 13.07 -13.47 15.19
C ALA A 11 13.20 -11.96 15.49
N ALA A 12 13.42 -11.13 14.47
CA ALA A 12 13.53 -9.67 14.65
C ALA A 12 12.21 -9.01 15.06
N ALA A 13 11.07 -9.54 14.57
CA ALA A 13 9.74 -9.05 14.96
C ALA A 13 9.39 -9.42 16.41
N ARG A 14 9.94 -10.50 16.94
CA ARG A 14 9.69 -10.94 18.32
C ARG A 14 10.46 -10.13 19.39
N THR A 15 11.53 -9.48 19.02
CA THR A 15 12.36 -8.72 19.99
C THR A 15 11.73 -7.39 20.39
N CYS A 16 10.90 -6.80 19.51
CA CYS A 16 10.20 -5.54 19.82
C CYS A 16 9.03 -5.72 20.81
N ILE A 17 8.48 -6.94 20.95
CA ILE A 17 7.32 -7.23 21.81
C ILE A 17 7.75 -7.55 23.26
N ARG A 18 9.02 -7.81 23.53
CA ARG A 18 9.50 -8.30 24.84
C ARG A 18 9.59 -7.24 25.96
N HIS A 19 9.29 -5.98 25.68
CA HIS A 19 9.35 -4.93 26.71
C HIS A 19 7.99 -4.43 27.20
N LEU A 20 6.89 -5.06 26.77
CA LEU A 20 5.59 -4.81 27.39
C LEU A 20 5.48 -5.68 28.64
N SER A 21 5.33 -5.03 29.80
CA SER A 21 5.12 -5.64 31.14
C SER A 21 4.24 -6.89 31.08
N THR A 22 4.62 -7.93 31.80
CA THR A 22 4.02 -9.27 31.82
C THR A 22 2.56 -9.35 32.26
N SER A 23 1.88 -8.23 32.51
CA SER A 23 0.45 -8.19 32.91
C SER A 23 -0.47 -7.44 31.95
N ALA A 24 0.04 -6.66 31.02
CA ALA A 24 -0.79 -5.92 30.06
C ALA A 24 -0.84 -6.64 28.70
N LYS A 25 -2.04 -6.81 28.15
CA LYS A 25 -2.19 -7.31 26.79
C LYS A 25 -1.49 -6.37 25.81
N PRO A 26 -0.76 -6.90 24.80
CA PRO A 26 -0.13 -6.06 23.80
C PRO A 26 -1.22 -5.28 23.05
N VAL A 27 -1.02 -3.97 22.91
CA VAL A 27 -1.93 -3.08 22.17
C VAL A 27 -1.19 -2.55 20.96
N ALA A 28 -1.87 -2.54 19.82
CA ALA A 28 -1.46 -1.88 18.59
C ALA A 28 -2.64 -1.08 18.04
N ILE A 29 -2.37 -0.03 17.28
CA ILE A 29 -3.38 0.85 16.72
C ILE A 29 -3.32 0.81 15.19
N ALA A 30 -4.47 0.71 14.54
CA ALA A 30 -4.60 0.91 13.11
C ALA A 30 -5.36 2.21 12.85
N PHE A 31 -4.76 3.12 12.08
CA PHE A 31 -5.38 4.38 11.70
C PHE A 31 -5.86 4.30 10.25
N ASP A 32 -7.09 4.71 10.02
CA ASP A 32 -7.46 5.20 8.70
C ASP A 32 -6.80 6.57 8.46
N ILE A 33 -6.62 6.94 7.19
CA ILE A 33 -5.90 8.15 6.82
C ILE A 33 -6.89 9.27 6.46
N ASP A 34 -7.70 9.02 5.42
CA ASP A 34 -8.54 10.04 4.81
C ASP A 34 -9.83 10.24 5.64
N GLY A 35 -10.01 11.44 6.19
CA GLY A 35 -11.09 11.76 7.12
C GLY A 35 -10.78 11.50 8.59
N VAL A 36 -9.67 10.83 8.92
CA VAL A 36 -9.25 10.55 10.30
C VAL A 36 -7.98 11.30 10.68
N LEU A 37 -6.93 11.18 9.88
CA LEU A 37 -5.67 11.90 10.10
C LEU A 37 -5.56 13.14 9.23
N LYS A 38 -6.24 13.13 8.08
CA LYS A 38 -6.21 14.20 7.07
C LYS A 38 -7.60 14.47 6.51
N GLN A 39 -7.86 15.73 6.16
CA GLN A 39 -8.98 16.16 5.32
C GLN A 39 -8.42 16.76 4.03
N GLY A 40 -8.46 16.00 2.94
CA GLY A 40 -7.78 16.36 1.70
C GLY A 40 -6.26 16.48 1.90
N SER A 41 -5.69 17.65 1.64
CA SER A 41 -4.27 17.95 1.87
C SER A 41 -3.95 18.39 3.31
N HIS A 42 -4.96 18.71 4.11
CA HIS A 42 -4.78 19.24 5.46
C HIS A 42 -4.66 18.11 6.49
N VAL A 43 -3.55 18.09 7.22
CA VAL A 43 -3.34 17.17 8.36
C VAL A 43 -3.99 17.80 9.60
N LEU A 44 -4.73 17.00 10.36
CA LEU A 44 -5.36 17.47 11.59
C LEU A 44 -4.29 17.69 12.67
N PRO A 45 -4.32 18.80 13.41
CA PRO A 45 -3.37 19.05 14.50
C PRO A 45 -3.37 17.92 15.56
N GLU A 46 -4.53 17.34 15.81
CA GLU A 46 -4.73 16.23 16.74
C GLU A 46 -4.04 14.96 16.25
N ALA A 47 -3.95 14.75 14.93
CA ALA A 47 -3.23 13.63 14.34
C ALA A 47 -1.72 13.71 14.64
N HIS A 48 -1.11 14.88 14.47
CA HIS A 48 0.29 15.09 14.87
C HIS A 48 0.50 14.75 16.34
N ARG A 49 -0.37 15.26 17.22
CA ARG A 49 -0.24 15.01 18.66
C ARG A 49 -0.42 13.53 19.00
N ALA A 50 -1.38 12.85 18.39
CA ALA A 50 -1.62 11.43 18.59
C ALA A 50 -0.38 10.59 18.20
N ILE A 51 0.20 10.87 17.04
CA ILE A 51 1.39 10.14 16.58
C ILE A 51 2.59 10.40 17.47
N GLN A 52 2.83 11.65 17.93
CA GLN A 52 3.90 11.96 18.88
C GLN A 52 3.76 11.16 20.19
N ILE A 53 2.52 11.05 20.70
CA ILE A 53 2.24 10.25 21.89
C ILE A 53 2.61 8.78 21.67
N LEU A 54 2.28 8.22 20.50
CA LEU A 54 2.58 6.83 20.17
C LEU A 54 4.07 6.60 19.92
N GLU A 55 4.79 7.61 19.43
CA GLU A 55 6.24 7.58 19.26
C GLU A 55 7.03 7.71 20.57
N GLY A 56 6.35 7.93 21.69
CA GLY A 56 6.98 7.93 23.01
C GLY A 56 6.84 9.24 23.81
N ASP A 57 6.28 10.30 23.20
CA ASP A 57 5.99 11.55 23.93
C ASP A 57 4.77 11.38 24.85
N ASN A 58 4.91 10.48 25.81
CA ASN A 58 3.91 10.14 26.82
C ASN A 58 4.57 9.93 28.17
N LYS A 59 3.77 9.97 29.21
CA LYS A 59 4.26 9.87 30.61
C LYS A 59 5.05 8.59 30.94
N TRP A 60 4.94 7.57 30.09
CA TRP A 60 5.67 6.29 30.27
C TRP A 60 6.92 6.21 29.43
N ASN A 61 7.19 7.19 28.54
CA ASN A 61 8.27 7.19 27.56
C ASN A 61 8.32 5.87 26.74
N ARG A 62 7.15 5.39 26.31
CA ARG A 62 7.00 4.11 25.61
C ARG A 62 6.37 4.31 24.26
N ARG A 63 6.92 3.63 23.25
CA ARG A 63 6.32 3.55 21.94
C ARG A 63 5.18 2.54 21.92
N VAL A 64 4.09 2.87 21.25
CA VAL A 64 2.96 1.99 20.97
C VAL A 64 2.98 1.66 19.48
N PRO A 65 2.98 0.38 19.10
CA PRO A 65 2.95 -0.01 17.68
C PRO A 65 1.69 0.50 17.00
N TYR A 66 1.84 1.01 15.78
CA TYR A 66 0.71 1.43 14.95
C TYR A 66 0.99 1.19 13.46
N ILE A 67 -0.09 1.09 12.69
CA ILE A 67 -0.09 1.00 11.24
C ILE A 67 -1.10 1.99 10.67
N PHE A 68 -0.95 2.29 9.38
CA PHE A 68 -1.91 3.05 8.58
C PHE A 68 -2.64 2.08 7.66
N LEU A 69 -3.97 2.08 7.73
CA LEU A 69 -4.83 1.22 6.93
C LEU A 69 -5.82 2.11 6.18
N THR A 70 -5.77 2.11 4.86
CA THR A 70 -6.62 2.98 4.05
C THR A 70 -7.19 2.26 2.82
N ASN A 71 -8.37 2.66 2.40
CA ASN A 71 -8.98 2.25 1.13
C ASN A 71 -8.33 2.92 -0.09
N SER A 72 -7.49 3.92 0.11
CA SER A 72 -6.73 4.55 -0.97
C SER A 72 -5.75 3.55 -1.60
N GLY A 73 -5.44 3.75 -2.89
CA GLY A 73 -4.52 2.92 -3.66
C GLY A 73 -3.86 3.71 -4.79
N GLY A 74 -3.38 3.01 -5.82
CA GLY A 74 -2.82 3.60 -7.04
C GLY A 74 -1.37 4.08 -6.92
N GLN A 75 -0.72 3.88 -5.77
CA GLN A 75 0.71 4.14 -5.56
C GLN A 75 1.30 3.05 -4.66
N PRO A 76 2.61 2.79 -4.74
CA PRO A 76 3.25 1.80 -3.88
C PRO A 76 3.37 2.28 -2.42
N GLU A 77 3.54 1.34 -1.49
CA GLU A 77 3.58 1.61 -0.06
C GLU A 77 4.73 2.53 0.37
N ASP A 78 5.87 2.46 -0.29
CA ASP A 78 7.04 3.32 -0.04
C ASP A 78 6.73 4.80 -0.38
N ALA A 79 6.09 5.05 -1.51
CA ALA A 79 5.66 6.39 -1.89
C ALA A 79 4.61 6.95 -0.91
N ARG A 80 3.67 6.11 -0.44
CA ARG A 80 2.69 6.53 0.56
C ARG A 80 3.34 6.78 1.92
N ALA A 81 4.27 5.92 2.34
CA ALA A 81 5.01 6.08 3.59
C ALA A 81 5.84 7.37 3.59
N GLN A 82 6.49 7.71 2.47
CA GLN A 82 7.22 8.97 2.34
C GLN A 82 6.32 10.20 2.50
N ARG A 83 5.13 10.18 1.87
CA ARG A 83 4.15 11.27 2.03
C ARG A 83 3.67 11.39 3.47
N LEU A 84 3.32 10.27 4.10
CA LEU A 84 2.90 10.27 5.50
C LEU A 84 4.00 10.75 6.44
N SER A 85 5.27 10.40 6.15
CA SER A 85 6.40 10.90 6.92
C SER A 85 6.50 12.42 6.86
N ASN A 86 6.35 13.00 5.67
CA ASN A 86 6.35 14.45 5.49
C ASN A 86 5.14 15.12 6.15
N ASP A 87 3.96 14.52 5.98
CA ASP A 87 2.70 15.04 6.51
C ASP A 87 2.67 15.02 8.04
N LEU A 88 3.12 13.93 8.67
CA LEU A 88 3.01 13.72 10.11
C LEU A 88 4.26 14.13 10.89
N GLY A 89 5.37 14.46 10.21
CA GLY A 89 6.62 14.86 10.86
C GLY A 89 7.32 13.73 11.62
N VAL A 90 7.06 12.47 11.26
CA VAL A 90 7.66 11.26 11.85
C VAL A 90 8.12 10.31 10.74
N HIS A 91 9.06 9.43 11.04
CA HIS A 91 9.48 8.43 10.08
C HIS A 91 8.48 7.28 10.00
N VAL A 92 7.73 7.20 8.89
CA VAL A 92 6.82 6.10 8.57
C VAL A 92 7.52 5.12 7.64
N ARG A 93 7.54 3.83 8.01
CA ARG A 93 8.10 2.78 7.18
C ARG A 93 7.04 2.21 6.23
N PRO A 94 7.44 1.70 5.04
CA PRO A 94 6.50 1.07 4.10
C PRO A 94 5.70 -0.10 4.68
N ASP A 95 6.28 -0.86 5.63
CA ASP A 95 5.62 -1.99 6.30
C ASP A 95 4.55 -1.56 7.33
N GLN A 96 4.47 -0.28 7.65
CA GLN A 96 3.40 0.31 8.47
C GLN A 96 2.21 0.76 7.61
N VAL A 97 2.30 0.72 6.29
CA VAL A 97 1.24 1.22 5.39
C VAL A 97 0.56 0.04 4.70
N VAL A 98 -0.75 -0.05 4.87
CA VAL A 98 -1.61 -1.04 4.22
C VAL A 98 -2.60 -0.29 3.33
N LEU A 99 -2.44 -0.44 2.03
CA LEU A 99 -3.29 0.13 0.99
C LEU A 99 -4.31 -0.91 0.53
N SER A 100 -5.35 -0.49 -0.16
CA SER A 100 -6.41 -1.37 -0.67
C SER A 100 -5.88 -2.57 -1.48
N HIS A 101 -4.78 -2.38 -2.20
CA HIS A 101 -4.14 -3.41 -3.02
C HIS A 101 -2.99 -4.18 -2.33
N SER A 102 -2.56 -3.78 -1.13
CA SER A 102 -1.43 -4.43 -0.43
C SER A 102 -1.62 -5.93 -0.23
N VAL A 103 -2.88 -6.36 -0.04
CA VAL A 103 -3.26 -7.77 0.12
C VAL A 103 -2.97 -8.61 -1.13
N MET A 104 -2.93 -7.99 -2.32
CA MET A 104 -2.65 -8.68 -3.59
C MET A 104 -1.26 -9.32 -3.59
N ARG A 105 -0.31 -8.77 -2.83
CA ARG A 105 1.04 -9.35 -2.69
C ARG A 105 1.02 -10.80 -2.21
N SER A 106 0.05 -11.16 -1.38
CA SER A 106 -0.10 -12.54 -0.88
C SER A 106 -0.53 -13.54 -1.96
N LEU A 107 -1.07 -13.06 -3.08
CA LEU A 107 -1.54 -13.90 -4.19
C LEU A 107 -0.43 -14.20 -5.22
N VAL A 108 0.68 -13.47 -5.17
CA VAL A 108 1.80 -13.64 -6.13
C VAL A 108 2.31 -15.09 -6.21
N PRO A 109 2.50 -15.84 -5.11
CA PRO A 109 2.96 -17.22 -5.19
C PRO A 109 2.06 -18.15 -6.03
N SER A 110 0.77 -17.85 -6.12
CA SER A 110 -0.21 -18.68 -6.86
C SER A 110 -0.62 -18.08 -8.20
N LEU A 111 -0.58 -16.77 -8.35
CA LEU A 111 -1.13 -16.05 -9.50
C LEU A 111 -0.11 -15.17 -10.23
N GLY A 112 1.13 -15.06 -9.78
CA GLY A 112 2.14 -14.16 -10.34
C GLY A 112 2.37 -14.33 -11.85
N ASP A 113 2.32 -15.58 -12.35
CA ASP A 113 2.49 -15.89 -13.77
C ASP A 113 1.17 -15.98 -14.56
N LYS A 114 0.03 -15.79 -13.90
CA LYS A 114 -1.29 -15.82 -14.54
C LYS A 114 -1.64 -14.46 -15.12
N PRO A 115 -2.45 -14.40 -16.19
CA PRO A 115 -3.04 -13.16 -16.65
C PRO A 115 -3.96 -12.58 -15.56
N ILE A 116 -3.72 -11.34 -15.18
CA ILE A 116 -4.53 -10.61 -14.20
C ILE A 116 -5.18 -9.42 -14.90
N LEU A 117 -6.49 -9.34 -14.88
CA LEU A 117 -7.21 -8.14 -15.25
C LEU A 117 -7.44 -7.29 -14.01
N MET A 118 -6.78 -6.14 -13.99
CA MET A 118 -6.95 -5.16 -12.92
C MET A 118 -8.12 -4.23 -13.23
N LEU A 119 -9.10 -4.22 -12.32
CA LEU A 119 -10.22 -3.29 -12.34
C LEU A 119 -9.99 -2.27 -11.23
N GLY A 120 -9.79 -1.01 -11.58
CA GLY A 120 -9.51 0.06 -10.63
C GLY A 120 -10.09 1.40 -11.06
N GLY A 121 -10.00 2.39 -10.16
CA GLY A 121 -10.35 3.77 -10.43
C GLY A 121 -9.40 4.44 -11.44
N PRO A 122 -9.57 5.75 -11.68
CA PRO A 122 -8.73 6.46 -12.63
C PRO A 122 -7.26 6.37 -12.22
N GLU A 123 -6.44 5.90 -13.14
CA GLU A 123 -5.00 5.81 -12.96
C GLU A 123 -4.37 7.20 -13.15
N MET A 124 -3.70 7.69 -12.13
CA MET A 124 -2.96 8.95 -12.20
C MET A 124 -1.57 8.79 -11.55
N PRO A 125 -0.51 8.70 -12.34
CA PRO A 125 -0.45 8.73 -13.80
C PRO A 125 -0.96 7.43 -14.44
N PRO A 126 -1.26 7.43 -15.77
CA PRO A 126 -1.62 6.23 -16.49
C PRO A 126 -0.58 5.11 -16.31
N GLY A 127 -1.02 3.88 -16.09
CA GLY A 127 -0.16 2.74 -15.82
C GLY A 127 0.33 2.61 -14.35
N ALA A 128 0.01 3.55 -13.46
CA ALA A 128 0.45 3.50 -12.07
C ALA A 128 0.00 2.23 -11.34
N ALA A 129 -1.24 1.81 -11.53
CA ALA A 129 -1.75 0.62 -10.87
C ALA A 129 -1.13 -0.66 -11.42
N ARG A 130 -0.85 -0.73 -12.75
CA ARG A 130 -0.06 -1.81 -13.35
C ARG A 130 1.32 -1.89 -12.71
N ALA A 131 2.05 -0.77 -12.65
CA ALA A 131 3.39 -0.71 -12.07
C ALA A 131 3.41 -1.20 -10.62
N VAL A 132 2.37 -0.92 -9.82
CA VAL A 132 2.24 -1.42 -8.45
C VAL A 132 2.13 -2.95 -8.43
N LEU A 133 1.26 -3.55 -9.25
CA LEU A 133 1.10 -5.00 -9.28
C LEU A 133 2.32 -5.72 -9.86
N GLU A 134 2.96 -5.15 -10.88
CA GLU A 134 4.24 -5.65 -11.41
C GLU A 134 5.34 -5.57 -10.34
N GLY A 135 5.39 -4.48 -9.57
CA GLY A 135 6.29 -4.33 -8.43
C GLY A 135 6.05 -5.36 -7.31
N TYR A 136 4.87 -5.94 -7.21
CA TYR A 136 4.58 -7.06 -6.32
C TYR A 136 5.07 -8.41 -6.87
N GLY A 137 5.27 -8.52 -8.19
CA GLY A 137 5.71 -9.72 -8.88
C GLY A 137 4.65 -10.39 -9.76
N PHE A 138 3.60 -9.67 -10.16
CA PHE A 138 2.69 -10.13 -11.21
C PHE A 138 3.30 -9.84 -12.59
N ASN A 139 3.44 -10.86 -13.43
CA ASN A 139 4.15 -10.74 -14.70
C ASN A 139 3.25 -10.39 -15.90
N LYS A 140 1.94 -10.54 -15.77
CA LYS A 140 0.96 -10.36 -16.85
C LYS A 140 -0.23 -9.56 -16.34
N VAL A 141 -0.04 -8.24 -16.20
CA VAL A 141 -1.07 -7.34 -15.70
C VAL A 141 -1.73 -6.59 -16.86
N TYR A 142 -3.02 -6.75 -17.00
CA TYR A 142 -3.85 -6.06 -17.97
C TYR A 142 -4.80 -5.11 -17.27
N THR A 143 -5.04 -3.96 -17.87
CA THR A 143 -5.98 -2.95 -17.39
C THR A 143 -7.24 -2.93 -18.24
N VAL A 144 -8.24 -2.17 -17.84
CA VAL A 144 -9.45 -1.94 -18.65
C VAL A 144 -9.12 -1.25 -19.98
N HIS A 145 -8.05 -0.46 -20.02
CA HIS A 145 -7.59 0.22 -21.24
C HIS A 145 -6.97 -0.77 -22.24
N ASP A 146 -6.25 -1.80 -21.75
CA ASP A 146 -5.75 -2.87 -22.61
C ASP A 146 -6.90 -3.66 -23.21
N LEU A 147 -7.93 -3.96 -22.41
CA LEU A 147 -9.13 -4.64 -22.88
C LEU A 147 -9.89 -3.81 -23.93
N GLN A 148 -10.00 -2.51 -23.71
CA GLN A 148 -10.61 -1.59 -24.67
C GLN A 148 -9.83 -1.55 -25.99
N ALA A 149 -8.50 -1.46 -25.93
CA ALA A 149 -7.65 -1.47 -27.13
C ALA A 149 -7.71 -2.80 -27.89
N TYR A 150 -7.83 -3.92 -27.17
CA TYR A 150 -8.01 -5.24 -27.77
C TYR A 150 -9.38 -5.42 -28.40
N SER A 151 -10.45 -4.94 -27.76
CA SER A 151 -11.83 -5.07 -28.20
C SER A 151 -12.60 -3.75 -28.07
N PRO A 152 -12.42 -2.79 -29.00
CA PRO A 152 -13.09 -1.48 -28.92
C PRO A 152 -14.61 -1.57 -28.84
N ALA A 153 -15.20 -2.61 -29.42
CA ALA A 153 -16.65 -2.86 -29.40
C ALA A 153 -17.17 -3.18 -27.98
N ALA A 154 -16.32 -3.65 -27.08
CA ALA A 154 -16.70 -3.92 -25.70
C ALA A 154 -16.93 -2.63 -24.88
N TRP A 155 -16.40 -1.50 -25.35
CA TRP A 155 -16.55 -0.21 -24.66
C TRP A 155 -16.76 0.95 -25.67
N PRO A 156 -17.88 0.99 -26.39
CA PRO A 156 -18.08 1.89 -27.55
C PRO A 156 -18.24 3.37 -27.17
N TYR A 157 -18.47 3.71 -25.88
CA TYR A 157 -18.81 5.07 -25.46
C TYR A 157 -17.65 5.85 -24.83
N ALA A 158 -16.49 5.26 -24.67
CA ALA A 158 -15.33 5.92 -24.07
C ALA A 158 -14.11 5.79 -24.99
N ALA A 159 -13.79 6.85 -25.73
CA ALA A 159 -12.48 6.95 -26.38
C ALA A 159 -11.41 7.14 -25.29
N PRO A 160 -10.31 6.36 -25.30
CA PRO A 160 -9.20 6.58 -24.41
C PRO A 160 -8.58 7.95 -24.66
N LYS A 161 -8.15 8.64 -23.60
CA LYS A 161 -7.33 9.85 -23.76
C LYS A 161 -5.96 9.46 -24.27
N ALA A 162 -5.29 10.34 -25.03
CA ALA A 162 -3.97 10.08 -25.64
C ALA A 162 -2.92 9.59 -24.62
N GLU A 163 -2.98 10.10 -23.38
CA GLU A 163 -2.11 9.65 -22.28
C GLU A 163 -2.37 8.20 -21.83
N GLN A 164 -3.61 7.72 -21.98
CA GLN A 164 -4.00 6.35 -21.66
C GLN A 164 -3.60 5.38 -22.77
N GLU A 165 -3.64 5.84 -24.02
CA GLU A 165 -3.18 5.04 -25.17
C GLU A 165 -1.70 4.70 -25.10
N ALA A 166 -0.87 5.63 -24.59
CA ALA A 166 0.56 5.41 -24.42
C ALA A 166 0.90 4.33 -23.37
N ALA A 167 -0.01 4.09 -22.42
CA ALA A 167 0.18 3.11 -21.34
C ALA A 167 -0.39 1.72 -21.66
N VAL A 168 -1.03 1.55 -22.83
CA VAL A 168 -1.65 0.29 -23.25
C VAL A 168 -0.59 -0.74 -23.63
N GLN A 169 -0.65 -1.92 -23.03
CA GLN A 169 0.12 -3.10 -23.43
C GLN A 169 -0.77 -4.02 -24.25
N VAL A 170 -0.76 -3.84 -25.57
CA VAL A 170 -1.39 -4.80 -26.47
C VAL A 170 -0.40 -5.95 -26.66
N SER A 171 -0.70 -7.11 -26.06
CA SER A 171 -0.02 -8.35 -26.42
C SER A 171 -0.38 -8.65 -27.88
N ARG A 172 0.52 -8.36 -28.79
CA ARG A 172 0.44 -8.92 -30.13
C ARG A 172 0.75 -10.40 -29.99
N CYS A 173 -0.30 -11.22 -30.01
CA CYS A 173 -0.17 -12.64 -30.23
C CYS A 173 0.34 -12.88 -31.64
#